data_1560e5d537efb96792a9a501e88fe566
#
_entry.id   1560e5d537efb96792a9a501e88fe566
#
_cell.length_a   1.000
_cell.length_b   1.000
_cell.length_c   1.000
_cell.angle_alpha   90.00
_cell.angle_beta   90.00
_cell.angle_gamma   90.00
#
_symmetry.space_group_name_H-M   'P 1'
#
loop_
_entity.id
_entity.type
_entity.pdbx_description
1 polymer ?
#
loop_
_entity_poly.entity_id
_entity_poly.type
_entity_poly.pdbx_seq_one_letter_code
_entity_poly.pdbx_strand_id
1 'polypeptide(L)' 'MPQSPHDRVAELHNLAAHAHQAAATAHGKGDHLTAHELSKQAHEHSTQAHHHSEEALKQTTK' A
#
# COMPACT_ATOMS: atom_id res chain seq x y z
N MET A 1 16.64 -16.09 0.97
CA MET A 1 15.75 -16.67 2.01
C MET A 1 14.32 -16.27 1.77
N PRO A 2 13.36 -17.14 2.05
CA PRO A 2 11.96 -16.74 1.90
C PRO A 2 11.59 -15.66 2.92
N GLN A 3 10.77 -14.72 2.50
CA GLN A 3 10.29 -13.67 3.37
C GLN A 3 9.29 -14.23 4.39
N SER A 4 9.33 -13.71 5.60
CA SER A 4 8.27 -14.00 6.56
C SER A 4 6.98 -13.29 6.12
N PRO A 5 5.80 -13.73 6.61
CA PRO A 5 4.55 -13.00 6.33
C PRO A 5 4.61 -11.53 6.74
N HIS A 6 5.30 -11.23 7.83
CA HIS A 6 5.43 -9.85 8.30
C HIS A 6 6.32 -9.01 7.39
N ASP A 7 7.38 -9.59 6.82
CA ASP A 7 8.23 -8.89 5.85
C ASP A 7 7.43 -8.53 4.59
N ARG A 8 6.61 -9.45 4.11
CA ARG A 8 5.75 -9.21 2.96
C ARG A 8 4.74 -8.10 3.23
N VAL A 9 4.15 -8.11 4.43
CA VAL A 9 3.22 -7.06 4.84
C VAL A 9 3.92 -5.70 4.87
N ALA A 10 5.14 -5.64 5.41
CA ALA A 10 5.89 -4.38 5.44
C ALA A 10 6.13 -3.85 4.03
N GLU A 11 6.49 -4.71 3.07
CA GLU A 11 6.66 -4.30 1.67
C GLU A 11 5.37 -3.73 1.08
N LEU A 12 4.24 -4.38 1.33
CA LEU A 12 2.96 -3.92 0.80
C LEU A 12 2.55 -2.58 1.38
N HIS A 13 2.78 -2.36 2.66
CA HIS A 13 2.50 -1.07 3.29
C HIS A 13 3.43 0.02 2.73
N ASN A 14 4.69 -0.30 2.46
CA ASN A 14 5.62 0.65 1.84
C ASN A 14 5.18 1.02 0.43
N LEU A 15 4.72 0.06 -0.37
CA LEU A 15 4.18 0.33 -1.70
C LEU A 15 2.97 1.27 -1.63
N ALA A 16 2.07 1.03 -0.68
CA ALA A 16 0.91 1.89 -0.49
C ALA A 16 1.34 3.30 -0.09
N ALA A 17 2.32 3.44 0.80
CA ALA A 17 2.84 4.74 1.21
C ALA A 17 3.43 5.51 0.04
N HIS A 18 4.24 4.84 -0.81
CA HIS A 18 4.80 5.46 -2.00
C HIS A 18 3.72 5.92 -2.97
N ALA A 19 2.70 5.10 -3.18
CA ALA A 19 1.59 5.47 -4.08
C ALA A 19 0.83 6.69 -3.55
N HIS A 20 0.59 6.76 -2.25
CA HIS A 20 -0.05 7.92 -1.63
C HIS A 20 0.80 9.19 -1.76
N GLN A 21 2.12 9.07 -1.58
CA GLN A 21 3.04 10.20 -1.75
C GLN A 21 3.04 10.69 -3.19
N ALA A 22 3.05 9.77 -4.16
CA ALA A 22 3.00 10.14 -5.57
C ALA A 22 1.70 10.85 -5.92
N ALA A 23 0.57 10.39 -5.36
CA ALA A 23 -0.71 11.04 -5.57
C ALA A 23 -0.72 12.46 -5.00
N ALA A 24 -0.16 12.64 -3.80
CA ALA A 24 -0.07 13.95 -3.18
C ALA A 24 0.80 14.91 -4.00
N THR A 25 1.92 14.42 -4.53
CA THR A 25 2.81 15.21 -5.38
C THR A 25 2.10 15.65 -6.66
N ALA A 26 1.42 14.73 -7.33
CA ALA A 26 0.69 15.04 -8.55
C ALA A 26 -0.41 16.06 -8.29
N HIS A 27 -1.12 15.92 -7.18
CA HIS A 27 -2.17 16.84 -6.80
C HIS A 27 -1.61 18.25 -6.54
N GLY A 28 -0.47 18.34 -5.84
CA GLY A 28 0.20 19.60 -5.57
C GLY A 28 0.68 20.30 -6.83
N LYS A 29 0.96 19.56 -7.89
CA LYS A 29 1.36 20.12 -9.20
C LYS A 29 0.17 20.52 -10.06
N GLY A 30 -1.05 20.26 -9.60
CA GLY A 30 -2.26 20.56 -10.36
C GLY A 30 -2.60 19.52 -11.41
N ASP A 31 -1.92 18.38 -11.41
CA ASP A 31 -2.20 17.26 -12.34
C ASP A 31 -3.29 16.37 -11.75
N HIS A 32 -4.53 16.82 -11.86
CA HIS A 32 -5.65 16.17 -11.20
C HIS A 32 -5.99 14.80 -11.77
N LEU A 33 -5.79 14.59 -13.07
CA LEU A 33 -6.06 13.29 -13.69
C LEU A 33 -5.07 12.25 -13.19
N THR A 34 -3.78 12.59 -13.19
CA THR A 34 -2.74 11.70 -12.67
C THR A 34 -2.93 11.44 -11.18
N ALA A 35 -3.26 12.50 -10.42
CA ALA A 35 -3.50 12.36 -8.98
C ALA A 35 -4.65 11.41 -8.71
N HIS A 36 -5.74 11.50 -9.48
CA HIS A 36 -6.88 10.61 -9.32
C HIS A 36 -6.48 9.15 -9.58
N GLU A 37 -5.76 8.90 -10.66
CA GLU A 37 -5.31 7.55 -11.01
C GLU A 37 -4.37 6.99 -9.95
N LEU A 38 -3.42 7.78 -9.48
CA LEU A 38 -2.48 7.36 -8.44
C LEU A 38 -3.19 7.11 -7.10
N SER A 39 -4.19 7.92 -6.78
CA SER A 39 -5.00 7.71 -5.57
C SER A 39 -5.75 6.40 -5.63
N LYS A 40 -6.29 6.05 -6.80
CA LYS A 40 -6.96 4.77 -6.99
C LYS A 40 -6.01 3.61 -6.79
N GLN A 41 -4.81 3.68 -7.37
CA GLN A 41 -3.78 2.65 -7.18
C GLN A 41 -3.35 2.56 -5.72
N ALA A 42 -3.18 3.70 -5.05
CA ALA A 42 -2.81 3.72 -3.63
C ALA A 42 -3.87 3.04 -2.77
N HIS A 43 -5.13 3.28 -3.08
CA HIS A 43 -6.23 2.62 -2.37
C HIS A 43 -6.19 1.10 -2.56
N GLU A 44 -5.93 0.64 -3.78
CA GLU A 44 -5.81 -0.79 -4.07
C GLU A 44 -4.66 -1.42 -3.29
N HIS A 45 -3.49 -0.77 -3.27
CA HIS A 45 -2.34 -1.25 -2.50
C HIS A 45 -2.64 -1.27 -1.00
N SER A 46 -3.31 -0.24 -0.49
CA SER A 46 -3.67 -0.17 0.93
C SER A 46 -4.62 -1.30 1.31
N THR A 47 -5.58 -1.61 0.45
CA THR A 47 -6.53 -2.70 0.67
C THR A 47 -5.82 -4.04 0.71
N GLN A 48 -4.89 -4.28 -0.23
CA GLN A 48 -4.09 -5.50 -0.25
C GLN A 48 -3.21 -5.61 0.99
N ALA A 49 -2.57 -4.51 1.39
CA ALA A 49 -1.71 -4.49 2.57
C ALA A 49 -2.51 -4.83 3.82
N HIS A 50 -3.70 -4.26 3.95
CA HIS A 50 -4.57 -4.55 5.09
C HIS A 50 -4.98 -6.02 5.13
N HIS A 51 -5.34 -6.59 3.99
CA HIS A 51 -5.71 -8.01 3.89
C HIS A 51 -4.56 -8.91 4.34
N HIS A 52 -3.35 -8.65 3.84
CA HIS A 52 -2.17 -9.42 4.23
C HIS A 52 -1.82 -9.23 5.70
N SER A 53 -2.04 -8.04 6.25
CA SER A 53 -1.85 -7.79 7.68
C SER A 53 -2.77 -8.65 8.53
N GLU A 54 -4.04 -8.78 8.12
CA GLU A 54 -4.98 -9.64 8.80
C GLU A 54 -4.53 -11.11 8.77
N GLU A 55 -4.06 -11.57 7.61
CA GLU A 55 -3.56 -12.95 7.48
C GLU A 55 -2.34 -13.19 8.35
N ALA A 56 -1.40 -12.24 8.39
CA ALA A 56 -0.20 -12.37 9.22
C ALA A 56 -0.58 -12.44 10.70
N LEU A 57 -1.53 -11.65 11.13
CA LEU A 57 -2.01 -11.67 12.51
C LEU A 57 -2.61 -13.03 12.86
N LYS A 58 -3.40 -13.60 11.96
CA LYS A 58 -3.99 -14.93 12.18
C LYS A 58 -2.93 -16.01 12.35
N GLN A 59 -1.83 -15.92 11.58
CA GLN A 59 -0.74 -16.88 11.67
C GLN A 59 0.00 -16.79 13.00
N THR A 60 0.07 -15.61 13.58
CA THR A 60 0.82 -15.40 14.84
C THR A 60 -0.01 -15.66 16.08
N THR A 61 -1.32 -15.75 15.96
CA THR A 61 -2.21 -15.95 17.12
C THR A 61 -2.61 -17.40 17.36
N LYS A 62 -2.07 -18.32 16.59
CA LYS A 62 -2.33 -19.74 16.79
C LYS A 62 -1.61 -20.29 18.01
#